data_b126b45d9486f6427e14c7e96759987d
#
_entry.id   b126b45d9486f6427e14c7e96759987d
#
_cell.length_a   1.000
_cell.length_b   1.000
_cell.length_c   1.000
_cell.angle_alpha   90.00
_cell.angle_beta   90.00
_cell.angle_gamma   90.00
#
_symmetry.space_group_name_H-M   'P 1'
#
loop_
_entity.id
_entity.type
_entity.pdbx_description
1 polymer ?
#
loop_
_entity_poly.entity_id
_entity_poly.type
_entity_poly.pdbx_seq_one_letter_code
_entity_poly.pdbx_strand_id
1 'polypeptide(L)'
;MSWQQLHLQCPKSAVELAEALFDEAGAVSILLEDAGDEPLFEPMPGEEPLWRDVVVTAIFDTNSDDSWAGTHFENLAAKIASEVNATRFWLTSLDDKDWTREWMSYYQPIQCAGNLWIVPEWLPAPDPAAINLILDPGLAFGTGYHATTRLCLDWLAAQELSDKLVIDYGCGSGILGVAALLLGARQVLAVDIDPQAVLATRQNAALNGVDDRLLAFLPAEFDAYRTQNPQLADVITANILAKPLIGFAPLFHDLLKTGGLIVLAGLIKNQTQAVIDAYSPYVTLDTPFCYADAQDCHWQRLSGIKSTNP
;
A
#
# COMPACT_ATOMS: atom_id res chain seq x y z
N MET A 1 -22.37 -20.66 -10.00
CA MET A 1 -22.47 -19.62 -11.07
C MET A 1 -21.29 -19.82 -11.98
N SER A 2 -21.43 -19.72 -13.29
CA SER A 2 -20.27 -19.75 -14.17
C SER A 2 -20.10 -18.38 -14.80
N TRP A 3 -18.87 -17.87 -14.73
CA TRP A 3 -18.50 -16.58 -15.29
C TRP A 3 -17.52 -16.79 -16.43
N GLN A 4 -17.62 -16.00 -17.47
CA GLN A 4 -16.63 -15.98 -18.56
C GLN A 4 -15.96 -14.62 -18.61
N GLN A 5 -14.66 -14.64 -18.83
CA GLN A 5 -13.88 -13.43 -19.06
C GLN A 5 -13.44 -13.39 -20.52
N LEU A 6 -13.64 -12.25 -21.15
CA LEU A 6 -13.10 -11.95 -22.45
C LEU A 6 -12.02 -10.88 -22.28
N HIS A 7 -10.82 -11.20 -22.70
CA HIS A 7 -9.67 -10.32 -22.64
C HIS A 7 -9.32 -9.83 -24.05
N LEU A 8 -9.08 -8.53 -24.17
CA LEU A 8 -8.59 -7.90 -25.39
C LEU A 8 -7.33 -7.11 -25.08
N GLN A 9 -6.29 -7.30 -25.86
CA GLN A 9 -5.13 -6.41 -25.83
C GLN A 9 -5.22 -5.40 -26.96
N CYS A 10 -5.31 -4.12 -26.63
CA CYS A 10 -5.47 -3.05 -27.61
C CYS A 10 -4.69 -1.79 -27.20
N PRO A 11 -4.40 -0.89 -28.16
CA PRO A 11 -3.78 0.39 -27.83
C PRO A 11 -4.74 1.26 -27.02
N LYS A 12 -4.18 2.14 -26.18
CA LYS A 12 -4.92 3.12 -25.35
C LYS A 12 -6.07 3.83 -26.10
N SER A 13 -5.83 4.19 -27.35
CA SER A 13 -6.81 4.91 -28.17
C SER A 13 -8.07 4.11 -28.51
N ALA A 14 -8.06 2.80 -28.31
CA ALA A 14 -9.16 1.90 -28.60
C ALA A 14 -9.92 1.46 -27.33
N VAL A 15 -9.44 1.85 -26.14
CA VAL A 15 -10.03 1.40 -24.85
C VAL A 15 -11.49 1.85 -24.73
N GLU A 16 -11.80 3.13 -24.93
CA GLU A 16 -13.18 3.65 -24.82
C GLU A 16 -14.15 2.91 -25.75
N LEU A 17 -13.69 2.56 -26.98
CA LEU A 17 -14.50 1.79 -27.91
C LEU A 17 -14.67 0.34 -27.42
N ALA A 18 -13.63 -0.26 -26.88
CA ALA A 18 -13.69 -1.61 -26.32
C ALA A 18 -14.68 -1.67 -25.14
N GLU A 19 -14.61 -0.72 -24.23
CA GLU A 19 -15.52 -0.61 -23.09
C GLU A 19 -16.97 -0.46 -23.55
N ALA A 20 -17.23 0.44 -24.50
CA ALA A 20 -18.58 0.65 -25.04
C ALA A 20 -19.14 -0.63 -25.70
N LEU A 21 -18.33 -1.37 -26.46
CA LEU A 21 -18.73 -2.63 -27.10
C LEU A 21 -18.96 -3.75 -26.08
N PHE A 22 -18.18 -3.80 -25.02
CA PHE A 22 -18.38 -4.75 -23.94
C PHE A 22 -19.65 -4.45 -23.13
N ASP A 23 -19.91 -3.18 -22.85
CA ASP A 23 -21.12 -2.75 -22.14
C ASP A 23 -22.38 -3.08 -22.99
N GLU A 24 -22.37 -2.76 -24.29
CA GLU A 24 -23.42 -3.13 -25.22
C GLU A 24 -23.66 -4.65 -25.30
N ALA A 25 -22.56 -5.43 -25.17
CA ALA A 25 -22.63 -6.88 -25.14
C ALA A 25 -23.14 -7.44 -23.81
N GLY A 26 -23.34 -6.62 -22.78
CA GLY A 26 -23.85 -7.02 -21.47
C GLY A 26 -22.78 -7.49 -20.50
N ALA A 27 -21.58 -6.94 -20.58
CA ALA A 27 -20.55 -7.17 -19.56
C ALA A 27 -21.02 -6.65 -18.20
N VAL A 28 -20.80 -7.43 -17.14
CA VAL A 28 -21.16 -7.06 -15.76
C VAL A 28 -20.09 -6.17 -15.13
N SER A 29 -18.84 -6.34 -15.57
CA SER A 29 -17.69 -5.55 -15.11
C SER A 29 -16.63 -5.50 -16.19
N ILE A 30 -15.89 -4.40 -16.24
CA ILE A 30 -14.76 -4.21 -17.13
C ILE A 30 -13.56 -3.80 -16.29
N LEU A 31 -12.41 -4.42 -16.54
CA LEU A 31 -11.13 -4.17 -15.88
C LEU A 31 -10.10 -3.74 -16.93
N LEU A 32 -9.24 -2.79 -16.56
CA LEU A 32 -8.14 -2.31 -17.38
C LEU A 32 -6.83 -2.67 -16.69
N GLU A 33 -5.93 -3.33 -17.42
CA GLU A 33 -4.63 -3.77 -16.91
C GLU A 33 -3.52 -3.39 -17.90
N ASP A 34 -2.30 -3.23 -17.40
CA ASP A 34 -1.14 -3.05 -18.27
C ASP A 34 -0.89 -4.31 -19.12
N ALA A 35 -0.75 -4.15 -20.42
CA ALA A 35 -0.40 -5.24 -21.31
C ALA A 35 1.11 -5.52 -21.34
N GLY A 36 1.92 -4.66 -20.75
CA GLY A 36 3.37 -4.71 -20.71
C GLY A 36 3.93 -4.64 -19.28
N ASP A 37 4.88 -3.78 -19.11
CA ASP A 37 5.50 -3.45 -17.81
C ASP A 37 5.80 -1.93 -17.82
N GLU A 38 4.77 -1.13 -18.12
CA GLU A 38 4.86 0.32 -18.15
C GLU A 38 4.41 0.88 -16.81
N PRO A 39 5.33 1.32 -15.95
CA PRO A 39 4.98 1.80 -14.63
C PRO A 39 4.21 3.12 -14.70
N LEU A 40 2.99 3.16 -14.20
CA LEU A 40 2.23 4.38 -13.93
C LEU A 40 2.34 4.71 -12.45
N PHE A 41 3.20 5.69 -12.13
CA PHE A 41 3.37 6.17 -10.77
C PHE A 41 2.60 7.49 -10.59
N GLU A 42 1.82 7.60 -9.56
CA GLU A 42 1.19 8.83 -9.05
C GLU A 42 0.56 9.75 -10.13
N PRO A 43 -0.62 9.42 -10.68
CA PRO A 43 -1.34 10.35 -11.53
C PRO A 43 -1.71 11.62 -10.73
N MET A 44 -1.74 12.77 -11.42
CA MET A 44 -2.21 14.00 -10.80
C MET A 44 -3.70 13.89 -10.45
N PRO A 45 -4.19 14.56 -9.40
CA PRO A 45 -5.62 14.55 -9.09
C PRO A 45 -6.48 14.96 -10.29
N GLY A 46 -7.37 14.05 -10.72
CA GLY A 46 -8.24 14.23 -11.88
C GLY A 46 -7.66 13.72 -13.20
N GLU A 47 -6.46 13.16 -13.20
CA GLU A 47 -5.91 12.41 -14.33
C GLU A 47 -6.17 10.92 -14.14
N GLU A 48 -6.63 10.26 -15.21
CA GLU A 48 -6.76 8.81 -15.32
C GLU A 48 -5.84 8.32 -16.45
N PRO A 49 -4.51 8.30 -16.21
CA PRO A 49 -3.58 7.85 -17.24
C PRO A 49 -3.77 6.37 -17.50
N LEU A 50 -3.79 5.97 -18.77
CA LEU A 50 -3.77 4.59 -19.20
C LEU A 50 -2.41 4.26 -19.82
N TRP A 51 -2.02 3.01 -19.73
CA TRP A 51 -0.85 2.44 -20.39
C TRP A 51 -0.98 2.55 -21.92
N ARG A 52 0.14 2.50 -22.65
CA ARG A 52 0.14 2.56 -24.11
C ARG A 52 -0.62 1.40 -24.73
N ASP A 53 -0.37 0.21 -24.20
CA ASP A 53 -1.05 -1.02 -24.54
C ASP A 53 -1.80 -1.53 -23.33
N VAL A 54 -3.08 -1.79 -23.47
CA VAL A 54 -3.99 -2.12 -22.38
C VAL A 54 -4.62 -3.48 -22.62
N VAL A 55 -4.69 -4.31 -21.59
CA VAL A 55 -5.58 -5.47 -21.55
C VAL A 55 -6.91 -5.01 -20.99
N VAL A 56 -7.95 -5.05 -21.82
CA VAL A 56 -9.32 -4.79 -21.40
C VAL A 56 -9.98 -6.15 -21.14
N THR A 57 -10.37 -6.40 -19.91
CA THR A 57 -11.02 -7.64 -19.45
C THR A 57 -12.47 -7.38 -19.13
N ALA A 58 -13.37 -8.00 -19.86
CA ALA A 58 -14.82 -7.94 -19.62
C ALA A 58 -15.31 -9.25 -18.99
N ILE A 59 -16.16 -9.14 -17.96
CA ILE A 59 -16.73 -10.27 -17.22
C ILE A 59 -18.20 -10.40 -17.56
N PHE A 60 -18.64 -11.63 -17.89
CA PHE A 60 -20.01 -11.95 -18.28
C PHE A 60 -20.59 -13.04 -17.37
N ASP A 61 -21.85 -12.84 -16.94
CA ASP A 61 -22.62 -13.89 -16.25
C ASP A 61 -23.24 -14.83 -17.29
N THR A 62 -22.73 -16.05 -17.37
CA THR A 62 -23.20 -17.05 -18.32
C THR A 62 -24.40 -17.87 -17.81
N ASN A 63 -24.90 -17.59 -16.60
CA ASN A 63 -26.12 -18.27 -16.09
C ASN A 63 -27.41 -17.57 -16.50
N SER A 64 -27.32 -16.34 -16.97
CA SER A 64 -28.48 -15.49 -17.25
C SER A 64 -29.14 -15.80 -18.60
N ASP A 65 -28.42 -16.45 -19.54
CA ASP A 65 -28.95 -16.75 -20.87
C ASP A 65 -28.18 -17.92 -21.53
N ASP A 66 -28.93 -18.91 -22.06
CA ASP A 66 -28.40 -20.06 -22.83
C ASP A 66 -27.67 -19.62 -24.13
N SER A 67 -27.81 -18.36 -24.53
CA SER A 67 -27.14 -17.78 -25.72
C SER A 67 -25.62 -17.72 -25.60
N TRP A 68 -25.09 -17.78 -24.37
CA TRP A 68 -23.65 -17.70 -24.07
C TRP A 68 -22.90 -19.02 -24.24
N ALA A 69 -23.56 -20.08 -24.70
CA ALA A 69 -22.95 -21.39 -24.89
C ALA A 69 -22.13 -21.51 -26.18
N GLY A 70 -20.94 -22.06 -26.09
CA GLY A 70 -20.13 -22.50 -27.23
C GLY A 70 -19.55 -21.39 -28.11
N THR A 71 -19.65 -21.53 -29.40
CA THR A 71 -19.01 -20.64 -30.40
C THR A 71 -19.55 -19.20 -30.44
N HIS A 72 -20.65 -18.91 -29.76
CA HIS A 72 -21.21 -17.56 -29.74
C HIS A 72 -20.28 -16.56 -29.05
N PHE A 73 -19.70 -16.95 -27.95
CA PHE A 73 -18.78 -16.11 -27.16
C PHE A 73 -17.46 -15.85 -27.90
N GLU A 74 -16.94 -16.89 -28.59
CA GLU A 74 -15.76 -16.76 -29.47
C GLU A 74 -16.02 -15.81 -30.66
N ASN A 75 -17.21 -15.87 -31.25
CA ASN A 75 -17.59 -14.98 -32.33
C ASN A 75 -17.74 -13.53 -31.91
N LEU A 76 -18.32 -13.31 -30.71
CA LEU A 76 -18.42 -11.98 -30.11
C LEU A 76 -17.01 -11.42 -29.87
N ALA A 77 -16.13 -12.22 -29.25
CA ALA A 77 -14.76 -11.84 -29.01
C ALA A 77 -14.02 -11.44 -30.26
N ALA A 78 -14.11 -12.28 -31.31
CA ALA A 78 -13.47 -12.03 -32.60
C ALA A 78 -14.01 -10.76 -33.29
N LYS A 79 -15.33 -10.51 -33.17
CA LYS A 79 -15.97 -9.31 -33.72
C LYS A 79 -15.43 -8.06 -33.00
N ILE A 80 -15.51 -8.00 -31.68
CA ILE A 80 -15.04 -6.86 -30.92
C ILE A 80 -13.54 -6.65 -31.15
N ALA A 81 -12.73 -7.71 -31.11
CA ALA A 81 -11.29 -7.63 -31.35
C ALA A 81 -10.96 -7.01 -32.72
N SER A 82 -11.77 -7.35 -33.77
CA SER A 82 -11.61 -6.76 -35.09
C SER A 82 -11.97 -5.28 -35.13
N GLU A 83 -13.03 -4.86 -34.43
CA GLU A 83 -13.49 -3.48 -34.43
C GLU A 83 -12.49 -2.54 -33.70
N VAL A 84 -11.87 -3.02 -32.62
CA VAL A 84 -10.87 -2.24 -31.85
C VAL A 84 -9.43 -2.43 -32.34
N ASN A 85 -9.21 -3.18 -33.41
CA ASN A 85 -7.88 -3.56 -33.91
C ASN A 85 -7.00 -4.17 -32.79
N ALA A 86 -7.58 -5.07 -32.00
CA ALA A 86 -6.87 -5.74 -30.93
C ALA A 86 -5.69 -6.57 -31.47
N THR A 87 -4.56 -6.51 -30.79
CA THR A 87 -3.36 -7.31 -31.14
C THR A 87 -3.57 -8.80 -30.84
N ARG A 88 -4.37 -9.09 -29.81
CA ARG A 88 -4.83 -10.45 -29.48
C ARG A 88 -6.08 -10.38 -28.61
N PHE A 89 -6.80 -11.51 -28.56
CA PHE A 89 -7.85 -11.76 -27.59
C PHE A 89 -7.80 -13.20 -27.08
N TRP A 90 -8.35 -13.45 -25.91
CA TRP A 90 -8.49 -14.79 -25.33
C TRP A 90 -9.66 -14.83 -24.35
N LEU A 91 -10.09 -16.05 -24.05
CA LEU A 91 -11.18 -16.32 -23.15
C LEU A 91 -10.67 -17.12 -21.97
N THR A 92 -11.17 -16.80 -20.78
CA THR A 92 -10.97 -17.60 -19.58
C THR A 92 -12.30 -17.80 -18.86
N SER A 93 -12.47 -18.95 -18.23
CA SER A 93 -13.61 -19.19 -17.35
C SER A 93 -13.21 -18.89 -15.91
N LEU A 94 -14.09 -18.18 -15.20
CA LEU A 94 -14.00 -17.98 -13.78
C LEU A 94 -14.86 -19.02 -13.08
N ASP A 95 -14.22 -19.92 -12.36
CA ASP A 95 -14.94 -20.83 -11.47
C ASP A 95 -15.62 -20.03 -10.35
N ASP A 96 -16.80 -20.47 -9.95
CA ASP A 96 -17.51 -19.93 -8.81
C ASP A 96 -16.79 -20.37 -7.52
N LYS A 97 -15.83 -19.55 -7.11
CA LYS A 97 -15.07 -19.75 -5.88
C LYS A 97 -15.54 -18.77 -4.82
N ASP A 98 -15.35 -19.10 -3.58
CA ASP A 98 -15.54 -18.16 -2.48
C ASP A 98 -14.41 -17.11 -2.50
N TRP A 99 -14.60 -16.10 -3.36
CA TRP A 99 -13.66 -14.98 -3.55
C TRP A 99 -13.39 -14.24 -2.26
N THR A 100 -14.28 -14.34 -1.26
CA THR A 100 -14.10 -13.67 0.02
C THR A 100 -12.92 -14.23 0.81
N ARG A 101 -12.48 -15.45 0.50
CA ARG A 101 -11.38 -16.14 1.18
C ARG A 101 -10.19 -16.49 0.28
N GLU A 102 -10.34 -16.44 -1.03
CA GLU A 102 -9.25 -16.86 -1.94
C GLU A 102 -8.02 -15.94 -1.80
N TRP A 103 -8.23 -14.65 -1.65
CA TRP A 103 -7.16 -13.70 -1.40
C TRP A 103 -6.37 -14.01 -0.11
N MET A 104 -7.00 -14.63 0.89
CA MET A 104 -6.33 -15.04 2.14
C MET A 104 -5.21 -16.05 1.90
N SER A 105 -5.32 -16.89 0.85
CA SER A 105 -4.32 -17.90 0.52
C SER A 105 -2.98 -17.31 0.03
N TYR A 106 -3.01 -16.10 -0.47
CA TYR A 106 -1.80 -15.38 -0.93
C TYR A 106 -1.00 -14.79 0.22
N TYR A 107 -1.60 -14.65 1.40
CA TYR A 107 -0.93 -14.09 2.57
C TYR A 107 -0.29 -15.20 3.40
N GLN A 108 1.02 -15.11 3.58
CA GLN A 108 1.82 -16.00 4.41
C GLN A 108 2.57 -15.19 5.47
N PRO A 109 2.92 -15.75 6.63
CA PRO A 109 3.76 -15.04 7.59
C PRO A 109 5.09 -14.60 6.97
N ILE A 110 5.50 -13.37 7.27
CA ILE A 110 6.72 -12.76 6.75
C ILE A 110 7.67 -12.46 7.91
N GLN A 111 8.89 -12.95 7.83
CA GLN A 111 9.95 -12.56 8.75
C GLN A 111 10.57 -11.21 8.32
N CYS A 112 10.63 -10.28 9.25
CA CYS A 112 11.36 -9.02 9.14
C CYS A 112 12.72 -9.13 9.85
N ALA A 113 13.51 -8.05 9.84
CA ALA A 113 14.77 -8.02 10.56
C ALA A 113 14.60 -8.29 12.06
N GLY A 114 15.63 -8.80 12.68
CA GLY A 114 15.57 -9.20 14.08
C GLY A 114 14.67 -10.42 14.30
N ASN A 115 13.87 -10.34 15.37
CA ASN A 115 12.94 -11.40 15.76
C ASN A 115 11.47 -10.96 15.55
N LEU A 116 11.18 -10.16 14.53
CA LEU A 116 9.85 -9.64 14.21
C LEU A 116 9.24 -10.43 13.05
N TRP A 117 8.00 -10.88 13.23
CA TRP A 117 7.18 -11.50 12.20
C TRP A 117 5.91 -10.71 11.97
N ILE A 118 5.48 -10.62 10.72
CA ILE A 118 4.12 -10.21 10.35
C ILE A 118 3.33 -11.48 10.13
N VAL A 119 2.24 -11.65 10.85
CA VAL A 119 1.43 -12.87 10.82
C VAL A 119 -0.01 -12.49 10.50
N PRO A 120 -0.59 -12.98 9.38
CA PRO A 120 -2.01 -12.82 9.12
C PRO A 120 -2.85 -13.39 10.27
N GLU A 121 -3.93 -12.71 10.65
CA GLU A 121 -4.79 -13.07 11.78
C GLU A 121 -5.26 -14.53 11.76
N TRP A 122 -5.50 -15.09 10.57
CA TRP A 122 -6.00 -16.45 10.37
C TRP A 122 -4.93 -17.54 10.33
N LEU A 123 -3.65 -17.19 10.49
CA LEU A 123 -2.53 -18.15 10.47
C LEU A 123 -1.84 -18.24 11.83
N PRO A 124 -1.32 -19.40 12.19
CA PRO A 124 -0.51 -19.53 13.39
C PRO A 124 0.85 -18.85 13.20
N ALA A 125 1.38 -18.28 14.28
CA ALA A 125 2.73 -17.73 14.29
C ALA A 125 3.77 -18.83 14.02
N PRO A 126 4.70 -18.64 13.07
CA PRO A 126 5.75 -19.64 12.76
C PRO A 126 6.71 -19.86 13.93
N ASP A 127 6.99 -18.82 14.69
CA ASP A 127 7.79 -18.87 15.91
C ASP A 127 7.03 -18.14 17.04
N PRO A 128 6.37 -18.88 17.94
CA PRO A 128 5.66 -18.27 19.07
C PRO A 128 6.56 -17.53 20.09
N ALA A 129 7.87 -17.76 20.07
CA ALA A 129 8.83 -17.07 20.93
C ALA A 129 9.31 -15.73 20.33
N ALA A 130 9.02 -15.51 19.06
CA ALA A 130 9.34 -14.27 18.35
C ALA A 130 8.33 -13.15 18.69
N ILE A 131 8.65 -11.93 18.26
CA ILE A 131 7.70 -10.82 18.25
C ILE A 131 6.78 -11.03 17.05
N ASN A 132 5.53 -11.38 17.30
CA ASN A 132 4.56 -11.65 16.25
C ASN A 132 3.58 -10.48 16.18
N LEU A 133 3.65 -9.71 15.10
CA LEU A 133 2.67 -8.70 14.76
C LEU A 133 1.53 -9.38 14.01
N ILE A 134 0.40 -9.52 14.67
CA ILE A 134 -0.82 -10.06 14.07
C ILE A 134 -1.48 -8.96 13.26
N LEU A 135 -1.78 -9.23 12.00
CA LEU A 135 -2.35 -8.25 11.10
C LEU A 135 -3.58 -8.82 10.38
N ASP A 136 -4.68 -8.05 10.43
CA ASP A 136 -5.74 -8.16 9.45
C ASP A 136 -5.38 -7.23 8.27
N PRO A 137 -4.99 -7.76 7.09
CA PRO A 137 -4.69 -6.95 5.93
C PRO A 137 -5.90 -6.19 5.38
N GLY A 138 -7.11 -6.58 5.73
CA GLY A 138 -8.37 -5.89 5.50
C GLY A 138 -8.46 -4.96 4.28
N LEU A 139 -9.13 -3.81 4.45
CA LEU A 139 -9.33 -2.81 3.41
C LEU A 139 -8.31 -1.64 3.48
N ALA A 140 -7.36 -1.66 4.43
CA ALA A 140 -6.40 -0.57 4.60
C ALA A 140 -5.07 -0.92 3.93
N PHE A 141 -4.39 0.10 3.39
CA PHE A 141 -3.05 -0.04 2.85
C PHE A 141 -2.04 -0.40 3.96
N GLY A 142 -0.99 -1.13 3.61
CA GLY A 142 0.08 -1.50 4.57
C GLY A 142 -0.03 -2.92 5.09
N THR A 143 -0.17 -3.91 4.19
CA THR A 143 -0.25 -5.34 4.54
C THR A 143 1.08 -5.97 4.95
N GLY A 144 2.19 -5.22 4.87
CA GLY A 144 3.53 -5.73 5.14
C GLY A 144 4.24 -6.40 3.97
N TYR A 145 3.53 -6.73 2.88
CA TYR A 145 4.10 -7.39 1.70
C TYR A 145 4.88 -6.43 0.81
N HIS A 146 4.55 -5.15 0.84
CA HIS A 146 5.24 -4.17 0.02
C HIS A 146 6.66 -3.90 0.56
N ALA A 147 7.63 -3.79 -0.34
CA ALA A 147 9.04 -3.58 0.01
C ALA A 147 9.26 -2.37 0.93
N THR A 148 8.53 -1.26 0.72
CA THR A 148 8.66 -0.04 1.54
C THR A 148 8.25 -0.25 3.00
N THR A 149 7.21 -1.04 3.26
CA THR A 149 6.79 -1.39 4.62
C THR A 149 7.86 -2.23 5.31
N ARG A 150 8.43 -3.22 4.63
CA ARG A 150 9.52 -4.04 5.16
C ARG A 150 10.76 -3.21 5.45
N LEU A 151 11.12 -2.27 4.56
CA LEU A 151 12.24 -1.33 4.77
C LEU A 151 12.09 -0.53 6.07
N CYS A 152 10.87 -0.09 6.40
CA CYS A 152 10.59 0.62 7.66
C CYS A 152 10.62 -0.32 8.87
N LEU A 153 10.01 -1.51 8.77
CA LEU A 153 9.98 -2.50 9.85
C LEU A 153 11.39 -2.99 10.23
N ASP A 154 12.21 -3.28 9.23
CA ASP A 154 13.60 -3.70 9.44
C ASP A 154 14.42 -2.58 10.11
N TRP A 155 14.14 -1.33 9.75
CA TRP A 155 14.77 -0.19 10.41
C TRP A 155 14.29 -0.03 11.85
N LEU A 156 12.98 -0.12 12.11
CA LEU A 156 12.41 -0.04 13.46
C LEU A 156 12.97 -1.14 14.37
N ALA A 157 13.08 -2.37 13.87
CA ALA A 157 13.61 -3.52 14.60
C ALA A 157 15.09 -3.34 15.02
N ALA A 158 15.82 -2.45 14.35
CA ALA A 158 17.21 -2.12 14.68
C ALA A 158 17.34 -0.93 15.65
N GLN A 159 16.22 -0.28 16.04
CA GLN A 159 16.26 0.86 16.94
C GLN A 159 15.98 0.45 18.39
N GLU A 160 16.54 1.23 19.32
CA GLU A 160 16.14 1.18 20.74
C GLU A 160 14.88 2.01 20.95
N LEU A 161 13.74 1.34 21.09
CA LEU A 161 12.42 1.99 21.18
C LEU A 161 11.86 2.05 22.61
N SER A 162 12.55 1.50 23.63
CA SER A 162 12.08 1.52 25.00
C SER A 162 11.78 2.95 25.46
N ASP A 163 10.60 3.14 26.04
CA ASP A 163 10.09 4.44 26.53
C ASP A 163 9.92 5.55 25.46
N LYS A 164 10.04 5.23 24.17
CA LYS A 164 9.92 6.21 23.09
C LYS A 164 8.45 6.55 22.78
N LEU A 165 8.23 7.82 22.45
CA LEU A 165 7.01 8.29 21.79
C LEU A 165 7.25 8.23 20.28
N VAL A 166 6.42 7.49 19.57
CA VAL A 166 6.48 7.35 18.11
C VAL A 166 5.28 8.05 17.48
N ILE A 167 5.49 8.77 16.39
CA ILE A 167 4.42 9.22 15.49
C ILE A 167 4.49 8.40 14.23
N ASP A 168 3.38 7.76 13.85
CA ASP A 168 3.20 7.04 12.60
C ASP A 168 2.29 7.85 11.68
N TYR A 169 2.86 8.55 10.70
CA TYR A 169 2.16 9.52 9.87
C TYR A 169 1.86 8.93 8.47
N GLY A 170 0.58 8.78 8.16
CA GLY A 170 0.10 7.94 7.06
C GLY A 170 0.08 6.47 7.50
N CYS A 171 -0.61 6.20 8.62
CA CYS A 171 -0.48 4.92 9.32
C CYS A 171 -1.11 3.73 8.58
N GLY A 172 -2.08 3.95 7.68
CA GLY A 172 -2.76 2.88 6.94
C GLY A 172 -3.35 1.82 7.86
N SER A 173 -2.86 0.60 7.76
CA SER A 173 -3.23 -0.51 8.66
C SER A 173 -2.71 -0.36 10.09
N GLY A 174 -1.84 0.62 10.37
CA GLY A 174 -1.15 0.80 11.64
C GLY A 174 0.06 -0.10 11.85
N ILE A 175 0.50 -0.82 10.83
CA ILE A 175 1.55 -1.84 10.94
C ILE A 175 2.85 -1.30 11.56
N LEU A 176 3.29 -0.08 11.19
CA LEU A 176 4.53 0.51 11.71
C LEU A 176 4.36 0.94 13.17
N GLY A 177 3.22 1.56 13.50
CA GLY A 177 2.90 1.95 14.86
C GLY A 177 2.76 0.76 15.81
N VAL A 178 2.03 -0.28 15.40
CA VAL A 178 1.88 -1.53 16.17
C VAL A 178 3.25 -2.21 16.35
N ALA A 179 4.06 -2.30 15.28
CA ALA A 179 5.41 -2.83 15.38
C ALA A 179 6.26 -2.06 16.39
N ALA A 180 6.22 -0.73 16.37
CA ALA A 180 6.96 0.10 17.32
C ALA A 180 6.56 -0.19 18.76
N LEU A 181 5.26 -0.40 19.06
CA LEU A 181 4.78 -0.76 20.40
C LEU A 181 5.25 -2.15 20.83
N LEU A 182 5.19 -3.13 19.94
CA LEU A 182 5.67 -4.49 20.21
C LEU A 182 7.19 -4.53 20.42
N LEU A 183 7.93 -3.62 19.77
CA LEU A 183 9.37 -3.41 19.95
C LEU A 183 9.73 -2.57 21.18
N GLY A 184 8.76 -2.17 22.01
CA GLY A 184 8.99 -1.53 23.30
C GLY A 184 8.67 -0.04 23.39
N ALA A 185 8.14 0.58 22.31
CA ALA A 185 7.71 1.97 22.39
C ALA A 185 6.66 2.18 23.50
N ARG A 186 6.75 3.29 24.18
CA ARG A 186 5.81 3.66 25.26
C ARG A 186 4.44 3.98 24.71
N GLN A 187 4.38 4.73 23.62
CA GLN A 187 3.16 5.24 23.04
C GLN A 187 3.33 5.50 21.55
N VAL A 188 2.27 5.31 20.79
CA VAL A 188 2.18 5.69 19.38
C VAL A 188 1.02 6.65 19.17
N LEU A 189 1.29 7.72 18.41
CA LEU A 189 0.29 8.61 17.83
C LEU A 189 0.25 8.34 16.33
N ALA A 190 -0.80 7.67 15.87
CA ALA A 190 -1.00 7.31 14.48
C ALA A 190 -1.90 8.34 13.80
N VAL A 191 -1.56 8.75 12.58
CA VAL A 191 -2.32 9.77 11.84
C VAL A 191 -2.56 9.30 10.41
N ASP A 192 -3.80 9.38 9.94
CA ASP A 192 -4.13 9.13 8.54
C ASP A 192 -5.27 10.03 8.08
N ILE A 193 -5.31 10.35 6.77
CA ILE A 193 -6.40 11.13 6.17
C ILE A 193 -7.65 10.28 5.93
N ASP A 194 -7.49 8.96 5.83
CA ASP A 194 -8.58 8.02 5.59
C ASP A 194 -9.18 7.52 6.92
N PRO A 195 -10.47 7.76 7.16
CA PRO A 195 -11.15 7.21 8.34
C PRO A 195 -11.09 5.67 8.42
N GLN A 196 -11.03 4.97 7.29
CA GLN A 196 -10.89 3.52 7.26
C GLN A 196 -9.52 3.07 7.77
N ALA A 197 -8.45 3.80 7.40
CA ALA A 197 -7.11 3.56 7.92
C ALA A 197 -7.04 3.77 9.43
N VAL A 198 -7.65 4.84 9.95
CA VAL A 198 -7.75 5.10 11.39
C VAL A 198 -8.48 3.95 12.12
N LEU A 199 -9.57 3.44 11.53
CA LEU A 199 -10.30 2.30 12.09
C LEU A 199 -9.46 1.02 12.07
N ALA A 200 -8.84 0.70 10.94
CA ALA A 200 -7.97 -0.47 10.77
C ALA A 200 -6.79 -0.44 11.74
N THR A 201 -6.15 0.71 11.91
CA THR A 201 -5.07 0.92 12.89
C THR A 201 -5.52 0.56 14.31
N ARG A 202 -6.70 1.00 14.73
CA ARG A 202 -7.26 0.68 16.07
C ARG A 202 -7.55 -0.81 16.22
N GLN A 203 -8.12 -1.44 15.18
CA GLN A 203 -8.41 -2.87 15.17
C GLN A 203 -7.13 -3.70 15.27
N ASN A 204 -6.12 -3.39 14.46
CA ASN A 204 -4.83 -4.07 14.49
C ASN A 204 -4.08 -3.85 15.82
N ALA A 205 -4.20 -2.67 16.43
CA ALA A 205 -3.66 -2.44 17.76
C ALA A 205 -4.33 -3.34 18.81
N ALA A 206 -5.66 -3.48 18.76
CA ALA A 206 -6.41 -4.36 19.65
C ALA A 206 -6.06 -5.84 19.45
N LEU A 207 -5.91 -6.30 18.20
CA LEU A 207 -5.47 -7.68 17.87
C LEU A 207 -4.11 -8.01 18.52
N ASN A 208 -3.26 -7.03 18.69
CA ASN A 208 -1.93 -7.19 19.30
C ASN A 208 -1.89 -6.83 20.78
N GLY A 209 -3.00 -6.46 21.40
CA GLY A 209 -3.07 -6.10 22.82
C GLY A 209 -2.25 -4.85 23.18
N VAL A 210 -2.16 -3.88 22.26
CA VAL A 210 -1.40 -2.62 22.43
C VAL A 210 -2.27 -1.37 22.22
N ASP A 211 -3.58 -1.52 22.14
CA ASP A 211 -4.55 -0.45 21.91
C ASP A 211 -4.61 0.59 23.02
N ASP A 212 -4.24 0.23 24.24
CA ASP A 212 -4.09 1.15 25.39
C ASP A 212 -2.95 2.16 25.21
N ARG A 213 -1.99 1.89 24.33
CA ARG A 213 -0.81 2.72 24.05
C ARG A 213 -0.80 3.33 22.66
N LEU A 214 -1.82 3.05 21.81
CA LEU A 214 -1.96 3.59 20.47
C LEU A 214 -3.18 4.53 20.41
N LEU A 215 -2.94 5.76 19.98
CA LEU A 215 -3.99 6.71 19.66
C LEU A 215 -3.96 7.02 18.17
N ALA A 216 -5.07 6.76 17.47
CA ALA A 216 -5.19 6.99 16.04
C ALA A 216 -6.16 8.13 15.73
N PHE A 217 -5.78 9.04 14.84
CA PHE A 217 -6.42 10.32 14.57
C PHE A 217 -6.56 10.61 13.08
N LEU A 218 -7.60 11.33 12.74
CA LEU A 218 -7.61 12.15 11.53
C LEU A 218 -6.73 13.40 11.75
N PRO A 219 -6.21 14.06 10.68
CA PRO A 219 -5.28 15.19 10.82
C PRO A 219 -5.80 16.33 11.71
N ALA A 220 -7.08 16.71 11.56
CA ALA A 220 -7.66 17.77 12.38
C ALA A 220 -7.79 17.37 13.88
N GLU A 221 -8.05 16.10 14.16
CA GLU A 221 -8.10 15.55 15.52
C GLU A 221 -6.70 15.52 16.14
N PHE A 222 -5.69 15.13 15.35
CA PHE A 222 -4.30 15.15 15.77
C PHE A 222 -3.82 16.57 16.10
N ASP A 223 -4.17 17.56 15.29
CA ASP A 223 -3.84 18.97 15.55
C ASP A 223 -4.47 19.49 16.84
N ALA A 224 -5.72 19.13 17.10
CA ALA A 224 -6.40 19.46 18.35
C ALA A 224 -5.75 18.76 19.56
N TYR A 225 -5.41 17.48 19.41
CA TYR A 225 -4.77 16.70 20.47
C TYR A 225 -3.39 17.27 20.83
N ARG A 226 -2.51 17.51 19.82
CA ARG A 226 -1.14 18.02 20.07
C ARG A 226 -1.12 19.43 20.65
N THR A 227 -2.14 20.25 20.38
CA THR A 227 -2.28 21.57 20.99
C THR A 227 -2.52 21.47 22.51
N GLN A 228 -3.27 20.45 22.94
CA GLN A 228 -3.54 20.20 24.35
C GLN A 228 -2.45 19.37 25.05
N ASN A 229 -1.71 18.60 24.26
CA ASN A 229 -0.66 17.68 24.70
C ASN A 229 0.65 17.95 23.94
N PRO A 230 1.36 19.06 24.21
CA PRO A 230 2.53 19.47 23.46
C PRO A 230 3.75 18.58 23.74
N GLN A 231 3.72 17.35 23.23
CA GLN A 231 4.82 16.41 23.31
C GLN A 231 5.53 16.33 21.96
N LEU A 232 6.86 16.25 21.98
CA LEU A 232 7.66 15.98 20.80
C LEU A 232 7.93 14.47 20.70
N ALA A 233 7.92 13.95 19.49
CA ALA A 233 8.22 12.55 19.23
C ALA A 233 9.72 12.25 19.35
N ASP A 234 10.04 11.06 19.83
CA ASP A 234 11.38 10.49 19.76
C ASP A 234 11.66 9.89 18.38
N VAL A 235 10.61 9.38 17.73
CA VAL A 235 10.69 8.77 16.40
C VAL A 235 9.48 9.19 15.56
N ILE A 236 9.71 9.48 14.28
CA ILE A 236 8.64 9.63 13.26
C ILE A 236 8.83 8.58 12.20
N THR A 237 7.76 7.85 11.89
CA THR A 237 7.66 6.96 10.73
C THR A 237 6.66 7.51 9.73
N ALA A 238 7.01 7.48 8.44
CA ALA A 238 6.07 7.83 7.37
C ALA A 238 6.39 7.00 6.13
N ASN A 239 5.45 6.13 5.76
CA ASN A 239 5.53 5.31 4.55
C ASN A 239 4.40 5.73 3.59
N ILE A 240 4.59 6.89 2.98
CA ILE A 240 3.62 7.54 2.10
C ILE A 240 4.31 8.05 0.83
N LEU A 241 3.52 8.55 -0.13
CA LEU A 241 4.02 9.05 -1.39
C LEU A 241 4.98 10.24 -1.23
N ALA A 242 5.90 10.40 -2.19
CA ALA A 242 6.97 11.41 -2.15
C ALA A 242 6.45 12.84 -2.03
N LYS A 243 5.39 13.20 -2.77
CA LYS A 243 4.87 14.57 -2.81
C LYS A 243 4.31 15.02 -1.44
N PRO A 244 3.46 14.27 -0.74
CA PRO A 244 3.10 14.56 0.64
C PRO A 244 4.31 14.64 1.58
N LEU A 245 5.27 13.70 1.48
CA LEU A 245 6.48 13.72 2.32
C LEU A 245 7.23 15.06 2.22
N ILE A 246 7.45 15.55 1.00
CA ILE A 246 8.10 16.85 0.76
C ILE A 246 7.33 17.97 1.49
N GLY A 247 6.00 17.97 1.39
CA GLY A 247 5.16 18.96 2.05
C GLY A 247 5.19 18.91 3.57
N PHE A 248 5.42 17.73 4.15
CA PHE A 248 5.44 17.53 5.61
C PHE A 248 6.80 17.77 6.26
N ALA A 249 7.85 18.08 5.52
CA ALA A 249 9.19 18.28 6.11
C ALA A 249 9.22 19.34 7.24
N PRO A 250 8.60 20.54 7.12
CA PRO A 250 8.50 21.48 8.23
C PRO A 250 7.70 20.96 9.42
N LEU A 251 6.59 20.28 9.16
CA LEU A 251 5.74 19.71 10.20
C LEU A 251 6.50 18.64 11.01
N PHE A 252 7.20 17.73 10.32
CA PHE A 252 7.95 16.67 11.00
C PHE A 252 9.13 17.23 11.79
N HIS A 253 9.76 18.31 11.29
CA HIS A 253 10.72 19.04 12.10
C HIS A 253 10.11 19.53 13.41
N ASP A 254 8.91 20.14 13.37
CA ASP A 254 8.27 20.71 14.57
C ASP A 254 7.79 19.62 15.53
N LEU A 255 7.43 18.45 15.04
CA LEU A 255 6.96 17.31 15.84
C LEU A 255 8.10 16.50 16.46
N LEU A 256 9.30 16.52 15.89
CA LEU A 256 10.42 15.68 16.29
C LEU A 256 11.29 16.37 17.33
N LYS A 257 11.71 15.66 18.37
CA LYS A 257 12.73 16.13 19.33
C LYS A 257 14.07 16.35 18.65
N THR A 258 14.86 17.26 19.16
CA THR A 258 16.30 17.33 18.81
C THR A 258 16.97 16.00 19.16
N GLY A 259 17.70 15.41 18.22
CA GLY A 259 18.25 14.07 18.33
C GLY A 259 17.22 12.95 18.12
N GLY A 260 15.96 13.29 17.82
CA GLY A 260 14.94 12.31 17.45
C GLY A 260 15.20 11.73 16.07
N LEU A 261 14.68 10.53 15.86
CA LEU A 261 14.89 9.73 14.65
C LEU A 261 13.72 9.85 13.69
N ILE A 262 13.99 9.79 12.40
CA ILE A 262 12.97 9.75 11.36
C ILE A 262 13.25 8.64 10.36
N VAL A 263 12.19 7.99 9.87
CA VAL A 263 12.25 7.05 8.76
C VAL A 263 11.12 7.35 7.77
N LEU A 264 11.50 7.48 6.51
CA LEU A 264 10.64 7.84 5.39
C LEU A 264 10.75 6.77 4.32
N ALA A 265 9.64 6.29 3.81
CA ALA A 265 9.55 5.32 2.72
C ALA A 265 8.33 5.60 1.84
N GLY A 266 8.03 4.70 0.89
CA GLY A 266 7.05 4.96 -0.16
C GLY A 266 7.67 5.73 -1.32
N LEU A 267 9.00 5.68 -1.46
CA LEU A 267 9.80 6.43 -2.42
C LEU A 267 10.36 5.51 -3.48
N ILE A 268 10.30 5.94 -4.73
CA ILE A 268 11.10 5.35 -5.80
C ILE A 268 12.39 6.16 -6.02
N LYS A 269 13.40 5.53 -6.60
CA LYS A 269 14.76 6.06 -6.74
C LYS A 269 14.82 7.47 -7.35
N ASN A 270 13.99 7.74 -8.36
CA ASN A 270 13.97 9.05 -9.04
C ASN A 270 13.33 10.17 -8.18
N GLN A 271 12.58 9.84 -7.13
CA GLN A 271 11.95 10.80 -6.22
C GLN A 271 12.82 11.11 -4.99
N THR A 272 13.78 10.24 -4.70
CA THR A 272 14.55 10.27 -3.45
C THR A 272 15.29 11.60 -3.26
N GLN A 273 15.90 12.15 -4.31
CA GLN A 273 16.67 13.40 -4.21
C GLN A 273 15.77 14.58 -3.81
N ALA A 274 14.56 14.69 -4.36
CA ALA A 274 13.65 15.77 -4.00
C ALA A 274 13.21 15.70 -2.52
N VAL A 275 13.06 14.49 -1.97
CA VAL A 275 12.77 14.32 -0.53
C VAL A 275 14.01 14.66 0.30
N ILE A 276 15.21 14.26 -0.11
CA ILE A 276 16.47 14.64 0.57
C ILE A 276 16.58 16.16 0.63
N ASP A 277 16.37 16.86 -0.48
CA ASP A 277 16.47 18.33 -0.54
C ASP A 277 15.47 19.01 0.40
N ALA A 278 14.26 18.47 0.55
CA ALA A 278 13.24 18.99 1.45
C ALA A 278 13.57 18.79 2.93
N TYR A 279 14.19 17.66 3.29
CA TYR A 279 14.48 17.31 4.68
C TYR A 279 15.86 17.74 5.15
N SER A 280 16.85 17.92 4.26
CA SER A 280 18.22 18.29 4.61
C SER A 280 18.37 19.58 5.44
N PRO A 281 17.48 20.59 5.36
CA PRO A 281 17.54 21.73 6.27
C PRO A 281 17.23 21.40 7.74
N TYR A 282 16.55 20.29 7.99
CA TYR A 282 15.99 19.93 9.30
C TYR A 282 16.61 18.69 9.93
N VAL A 283 17.09 17.76 9.09
CA VAL A 283 17.49 16.41 9.49
C VAL A 283 18.81 16.05 8.81
N THR A 284 19.75 15.51 9.56
CA THR A 284 20.92 14.85 8.99
C THR A 284 20.48 13.46 8.52
N LEU A 285 20.33 13.30 7.21
CA LEU A 285 19.89 12.05 6.59
C LEU A 285 21.07 11.10 6.37
N ASP A 286 20.80 9.82 6.54
CA ASP A 286 21.68 8.73 6.16
C ASP A 286 21.68 8.54 4.63
N THR A 287 22.60 7.70 4.12
CA THR A 287 22.56 7.27 2.73
C THR A 287 21.26 6.51 2.45
N PRO A 288 20.58 6.79 1.33
CA PRO A 288 19.37 6.05 0.95
C PRO A 288 19.61 4.55 0.94
N PHE A 289 18.66 3.80 1.48
CA PHE A 289 18.76 2.35 1.60
C PHE A 289 17.68 1.64 0.77
N CYS A 290 18.08 0.54 0.13
CA CYS A 290 17.18 -0.39 -0.55
C CYS A 290 17.69 -1.82 -0.35
N TYR A 291 16.88 -2.84 -0.66
CA TYR A 291 17.38 -4.21 -0.67
C TYR A 291 18.23 -4.46 -1.92
N ALA A 292 19.41 -5.05 -1.72
CA ALA A 292 20.43 -5.24 -2.77
C ALA A 292 20.09 -6.37 -3.77
N ASP A 293 19.16 -7.25 -3.43
CA ASP A 293 18.71 -8.41 -4.21
C ASP A 293 17.59 -8.09 -5.19
N ALA A 294 16.99 -6.93 -5.11
CA ALA A 294 16.08 -6.43 -6.12
C ALA A 294 16.88 -6.04 -7.37
N GLN A 295 16.67 -6.71 -8.50
CA GLN A 295 17.35 -6.46 -9.80
C GLN A 295 17.30 -4.97 -10.20
N ASP A 296 16.34 -4.23 -9.64
CA ASP A 296 16.25 -2.78 -9.67
C ASP A 296 15.88 -2.29 -8.29
N CYS A 297 16.77 -1.52 -7.67
CA CYS A 297 16.56 -0.87 -6.37
C CYS A 297 15.53 0.27 -6.52
N HIS A 298 14.29 -0.10 -6.92
CA HIS A 298 13.24 0.87 -7.22
C HIS A 298 12.77 1.59 -5.95
N TRP A 299 12.50 0.81 -4.89
CA TRP A 299 11.98 1.35 -3.65
C TRP A 299 13.09 1.70 -2.66
N GLN A 300 13.02 2.89 -2.10
CA GLN A 300 14.03 3.39 -1.18
C GLN A 300 13.44 3.83 0.16
N ARG A 301 14.27 3.76 1.19
CA ARG A 301 14.04 4.31 2.52
C ARG A 301 15.09 5.37 2.79
N LEU A 302 14.65 6.49 3.35
CA LEU A 302 15.50 7.51 3.98
C LEU A 302 15.34 7.40 5.50
N SER A 303 16.43 7.51 6.22
CA SER A 303 16.42 7.65 7.67
C SER A 303 17.37 8.76 8.09
N GLY A 304 17.23 9.25 9.30
CA GLY A 304 18.10 10.30 9.79
C GLY A 304 17.76 10.75 11.20
N ILE A 305 18.52 11.76 11.64
CA ILE A 305 18.42 12.33 12.99
C ILE A 305 18.18 13.81 12.88
N LYS A 306 17.22 14.37 13.66
CA LYS A 306 17.05 15.81 13.77
C LYS A 306 18.28 16.44 14.36
N SER A 307 18.90 17.35 13.61
CA SER A 307 20.15 18.02 13.99
C SER A 307 19.98 18.86 15.26
N THR A 308 21.05 18.97 16.03
CA THR A 308 21.10 19.80 17.25
C THR A 308 21.30 21.29 16.93
N ASN A 309 21.66 21.62 15.69
CA ASN A 309 21.83 23.00 15.23
C ASN A 309 20.71 23.41 14.26
N PRO A 310 20.13 24.60 14.43
CA PRO A 310 19.20 25.17 13.46
C PRO A 310 19.88 25.54 12.16
#